data_c344fe7f03c82a744ea8fb6c176a07dd
#
_entry.id   c344fe7f03c82a744ea8fb6c176a07dd
#
_cell.length_a   1.000
_cell.length_b   1.000
_cell.length_c   1.000
_cell.angle_alpha   90.00
_cell.angle_beta   90.00
_cell.angle_gamma   90.00
#
_symmetry.space_group_name_H-M   'P 1'
#
loop_
_entity.id
_entity.type
_entity.pdbx_description
1 polymer ?
#
loop_
_entity_poly.entity_id
_entity_poly.type
_entity_poly.pdbx_seq_one_letter_code
_entity_poly.pdbx_strand_id
1 'polypeptide(L)'
;SFFSSALNLGLLTPSWMDFRILEIPDEIDTGSKITYRIGLWFIGLNWITRIVVWKPKRLFVDLQEKGPYSLWWHEHILEDKKDGNIVIKDRVIYRVPLGIIGRIVHRLFIRKTLLRVFNFRRKVILARFNQ
;
A
#
# COMPACT_ATOMS: atom_id res chain seq x y z
N SER A 1 -0.57 -4.37 -16.95
CA SER A 1 0.17 -5.06 -15.86
C SER A 1 -0.70 -5.09 -14.60
N PHE A 2 -0.65 -6.19 -13.83
CA PHE A 2 -1.43 -6.33 -12.59
C PHE A 2 -1.16 -5.19 -11.60
N PHE A 3 0.10 -4.75 -11.49
CA PHE A 3 0.51 -3.69 -10.55
C PHE A 3 0.25 -2.27 -11.05
N SER A 4 0.01 -2.08 -12.35
CA SER A 4 -0.34 -0.76 -12.89
C SER A 4 -1.83 -0.44 -12.80
N SER A 5 -2.65 -1.39 -12.38
CA SER A 5 -4.07 -1.18 -12.13
C SER A 5 -4.31 -0.96 -10.64
N ALA A 6 -4.67 0.25 -10.26
CA ALA A 6 -5.04 0.54 -8.88
C ALA A 6 -6.30 -0.21 -8.42
N LEU A 7 -7.13 -0.71 -9.35
CA LEU A 7 -8.26 -1.59 -9.03
C LEU A 7 -7.82 -2.88 -8.32
N ASN A 8 -6.59 -3.33 -8.57
CA ASN A 8 -6.03 -4.49 -7.89
C ASN A 8 -5.64 -4.24 -6.42
N LEU A 9 -5.64 -2.98 -5.96
CA LEU A 9 -5.40 -2.67 -4.55
C LEU A 9 -6.42 -3.37 -3.64
N GLY A 10 -7.67 -3.48 -4.06
CA GLY A 10 -8.70 -4.21 -3.33
C GLY A 10 -8.37 -5.68 -3.14
N LEU A 11 -7.79 -6.33 -4.16
CA LEU A 11 -7.36 -7.74 -4.09
C LEU A 11 -6.16 -7.95 -3.15
N LEU A 12 -5.32 -6.93 -3.02
CA LEU A 12 -4.13 -6.94 -2.18
C LEU A 12 -4.38 -6.48 -0.74
N THR A 13 -5.62 -6.09 -0.43
CA THR A 13 -6.01 -5.58 0.89
C THR A 13 -6.90 -6.61 1.58
N PRO A 14 -6.62 -6.97 2.84
CA PRO A 14 -7.46 -7.92 3.57
C PRO A 14 -8.91 -7.43 3.69
N SER A 15 -9.87 -8.36 3.60
CA SER A 15 -11.30 -8.04 3.66
C SER A 15 -11.73 -7.35 4.95
N TRP A 16 -11.03 -7.61 6.07
CA TRP A 16 -11.32 -6.98 7.36
C TRP A 16 -10.98 -5.48 7.41
N MET A 17 -10.30 -4.94 6.38
CA MET A 17 -10.02 -3.50 6.26
C MET A 17 -11.13 -2.73 5.54
N ASP A 18 -12.20 -3.37 5.07
CA ASP A 18 -13.32 -2.74 4.33
C ASP A 18 -12.82 -1.69 3.31
N PHE A 19 -11.90 -2.12 2.45
CA PHE A 19 -11.25 -1.24 1.49
C PHE A 19 -12.21 -0.88 0.34
N ARG A 20 -12.33 0.42 0.06
CA ARG A 20 -13.16 0.94 -1.05
C ARG A 20 -12.43 2.07 -1.76
N ILE A 21 -12.25 1.94 -3.07
CA ILE A 21 -11.76 3.05 -3.90
C ILE A 21 -12.90 4.04 -4.07
N LEU A 22 -12.66 5.31 -3.72
CA LEU A 22 -13.62 6.40 -3.88
C LEU A 22 -13.36 7.19 -5.15
N GLU A 23 -12.10 7.40 -5.49
CA GLU A 23 -11.68 8.16 -6.67
C GLU A 23 -10.35 7.63 -7.18
N ILE A 24 -10.26 7.44 -8.48
CA ILE A 24 -9.07 6.95 -9.17
C ILE A 24 -9.02 7.56 -10.57
N PRO A 25 -7.89 8.05 -11.06
CA PRO A 25 -7.74 8.50 -12.44
C PRO A 25 -7.78 7.30 -13.42
N ASP A 26 -8.20 7.57 -14.66
CA ASP A 26 -8.25 6.56 -15.73
C ASP A 26 -6.87 5.98 -16.03
N GLU A 27 -5.84 6.83 -15.97
CA GLU A 27 -4.45 6.43 -16.15
C GLU A 27 -3.61 6.87 -14.93
N ILE A 28 -2.73 5.98 -14.50
CA ILE A 28 -1.82 6.23 -13.38
C ILE A 28 -0.49 6.72 -13.92
N ASP A 29 -0.05 7.88 -13.42
CA ASP A 29 1.25 8.47 -13.70
C ASP A 29 1.77 9.23 -12.47
N THR A 30 2.95 9.79 -12.58
CA THR A 30 3.51 10.67 -11.56
C THR A 30 2.59 11.87 -11.34
N GLY A 31 2.22 12.11 -10.09
CA GLY A 31 1.26 13.16 -9.70
C GLY A 31 -0.18 12.66 -9.55
N SER A 32 -0.51 11.46 -10.02
CA SER A 32 -1.84 10.87 -9.84
C SER A 32 -2.21 10.77 -8.37
N LYS A 33 -3.47 11.10 -8.07
CA LYS A 33 -4.06 10.94 -6.74
C LYS A 33 -5.08 9.81 -6.76
N ILE A 34 -5.08 9.03 -5.72
CA ILE A 34 -6.06 7.96 -5.48
C ILE A 34 -6.67 8.21 -4.10
N THR A 35 -7.99 8.28 -4.05
CA THR A 35 -8.72 8.40 -2.80
C THR A 35 -9.41 7.10 -2.50
N TYR A 36 -9.22 6.58 -1.31
CA TYR A 36 -9.89 5.37 -0.85
C TYR A 36 -10.27 5.46 0.62
N ARG A 37 -11.18 4.60 1.02
CA ARG A 37 -11.62 4.42 2.39
C ARG A 37 -11.13 3.08 2.91
N ILE A 38 -10.62 3.09 4.12
CA ILE A 38 -10.27 1.89 4.86
C ILE A 38 -11.01 1.88 6.20
N GLY A 39 -11.47 0.71 6.62
CA GLY A 39 -12.01 0.49 7.94
C GLY A 39 -10.95 -0.14 8.84
N LEU A 40 -10.63 0.54 9.93
CA LEU A 40 -9.79 -0.02 10.99
C LEU A 40 -10.64 -0.13 12.26
N TRP A 41 -10.88 -1.37 12.68
CA TRP A 41 -11.66 -1.72 13.87
C TRP A 41 -13.13 -1.29 13.73
N PHE A 42 -13.56 -0.13 14.13
CA PHE A 42 -14.93 0.40 13.93
C PHE A 42 -14.92 1.80 13.32
N ILE A 43 -13.73 2.25 12.86
CA ILE A 43 -13.52 3.60 12.34
C ILE A 43 -13.21 3.52 10.86
N GLY A 44 -14.03 4.20 10.04
CA GLY A 44 -13.72 4.41 8.62
C GLY A 44 -12.82 5.63 8.47
N LEU A 45 -11.71 5.46 7.76
CA LEU A 45 -10.73 6.51 7.47
C LEU A 45 -10.63 6.74 5.97
N ASN A 46 -10.67 8.00 5.56
CA ASN A 46 -10.33 8.36 4.19
C ASN A 46 -8.82 8.53 4.06
N TRP A 47 -8.29 7.94 3.00
CA TRP A 47 -6.88 7.97 2.68
C TRP A 47 -6.71 8.54 1.28
N ILE A 48 -5.88 9.58 1.16
CA ILE A 48 -5.49 10.14 -0.13
C ILE A 48 -4.01 9.86 -0.33
N THR A 49 -3.69 9.15 -1.40
CA THR A 49 -2.32 8.88 -1.80
C THR A 49 -2.00 9.60 -3.10
N ARG A 50 -0.77 10.07 -3.19
CA ARG A 50 -0.20 10.62 -4.43
C ARG A 50 0.90 9.70 -4.93
N ILE A 51 0.88 9.39 -6.21
CA ILE A 51 1.99 8.74 -6.88
C ILE A 51 3.07 9.77 -7.14
N VAL A 52 4.17 9.72 -6.42
CA VAL A 52 5.27 10.68 -6.53
C VAL A 52 6.37 10.23 -7.49
N VAL A 53 6.45 8.93 -7.76
CA VAL A 53 7.32 8.34 -8.77
C VAL A 53 6.54 7.27 -9.52
N TRP A 54 6.57 7.32 -10.83
CA TRP A 54 5.98 6.31 -11.71
C TRP A 54 6.98 5.89 -12.79
N LYS A 55 7.52 4.67 -12.67
CA LYS A 55 8.40 4.04 -13.66
C LYS A 55 7.81 2.67 -13.99
N PRO A 56 7.00 2.56 -15.07
CA PRO A 56 6.30 1.34 -15.43
C PRO A 56 7.19 0.11 -15.37
N LYS A 57 6.70 -0.97 -14.76
CA LYS A 57 7.37 -2.27 -14.58
C LYS A 57 8.66 -2.26 -13.73
N ARG A 58 9.01 -1.15 -13.10
CA ARG A 58 10.24 -1.04 -12.30
C ARG A 58 10.01 -0.54 -10.88
N LEU A 59 9.39 0.63 -10.76
CA LEU A 59 9.25 1.32 -9.48
C LEU A 59 8.04 2.23 -9.54
N PHE A 60 7.23 2.18 -8.52
CA PHE A 60 6.36 3.32 -8.22
C PHE A 60 6.38 3.60 -6.72
N VAL A 61 6.15 4.86 -6.38
CA VAL A 61 6.17 5.32 -4.99
C VAL A 61 4.88 6.05 -4.72
N ASP A 62 4.20 5.63 -3.69
CA ASP A 62 3.03 6.32 -3.17
C ASP A 62 3.33 7.01 -1.84
N LEU A 63 2.87 8.25 -1.74
CA LEU A 63 2.98 9.10 -0.58
C LEU A 63 1.59 9.43 -0.05
N GLN A 64 1.35 9.21 1.23
CA GLN A 64 0.12 9.66 1.87
C GLN A 64 0.08 11.18 1.92
N GLU A 65 -0.92 11.80 1.29
CA GLU A 65 -1.24 13.22 1.46
C GLU A 65 -2.19 13.44 2.62
N LYS A 66 -3.16 12.56 2.79
CA LYS A 66 -4.13 12.59 3.89
C LYS A 66 -4.39 11.18 4.38
N GLY A 67 -4.32 11.00 5.69
CA GLY A 67 -4.52 9.69 6.29
C GLY A 67 -4.05 9.65 7.73
N PRO A 68 -4.02 8.45 8.34
CA PRO A 68 -3.77 8.27 9.77
C PRO A 68 -2.30 8.46 10.18
N TYR A 69 -1.36 8.41 9.25
CA TYR A 69 0.07 8.57 9.55
C TYR A 69 0.52 10.02 9.41
N SER A 70 1.56 10.41 10.13
CA SER A 70 2.25 11.68 9.91
C SER A 70 3.23 11.62 8.74
N LEU A 71 3.66 10.41 8.38
CA LEU A 71 4.41 10.10 7.17
C LEU A 71 4.03 8.68 6.74
N TRP A 72 3.81 8.50 5.44
CA TRP A 72 3.72 7.20 4.79
C TRP A 72 4.31 7.32 3.40
N TRP A 73 5.45 6.68 3.19
CA TRP A 73 6.19 6.58 1.94
C TRP A 73 6.32 5.11 1.59
N HIS A 74 5.74 4.68 0.50
CA HIS A 74 5.71 3.28 0.11
C HIS A 74 6.30 3.09 -1.29
N GLU A 75 7.39 2.38 -1.37
CA GLU A 75 8.08 2.01 -2.61
C GLU A 75 7.66 0.61 -3.03
N HIS A 76 7.19 0.48 -4.26
CA HIS A 76 6.89 -0.79 -4.91
C HIS A 76 7.94 -1.03 -5.98
N ILE A 77 8.86 -1.94 -5.71
CA ILE A 77 10.02 -2.20 -6.55
C ILE A 77 9.84 -3.53 -7.27
N LEU A 78 10.02 -3.54 -8.59
CA LEU A 78 10.01 -4.74 -9.42
C LEU A 78 11.39 -4.92 -10.03
N GLU A 79 12.02 -6.05 -9.77
CA GLU A 79 13.33 -6.41 -10.28
C GLU A 79 13.24 -7.66 -11.16
N ASP A 80 13.63 -7.53 -12.42
CA ASP A 80 13.79 -8.68 -13.29
C ASP A 80 15.07 -9.45 -12.92
N LYS A 81 14.95 -10.76 -12.74
CA LYS A 81 16.08 -11.66 -12.53
C LYS A 81 16.52 -12.29 -13.83
N LYS A 82 17.80 -12.65 -13.91
CA LYS A 82 18.41 -13.29 -15.10
C LYS A 82 17.78 -14.64 -15.47
N ASP A 83 17.09 -15.27 -14.54
CA ASP A 83 16.38 -16.55 -14.72
C ASP A 83 14.92 -16.39 -15.21
N GLY A 84 14.51 -15.15 -15.55
CA GLY A 84 13.16 -14.85 -16.00
C GLY A 84 12.15 -14.62 -14.86
N ASN A 85 12.57 -14.75 -13.63
CA ASN A 85 11.73 -14.44 -12.47
C ASN A 85 11.66 -12.93 -12.20
N ILE A 86 10.56 -12.49 -11.59
CA ILE A 86 10.38 -11.11 -11.14
C ILE A 86 10.37 -11.10 -9.62
N VAL A 87 11.22 -10.28 -9.02
CA VAL A 87 11.20 -10.03 -7.57
C VAL A 87 10.43 -8.75 -7.31
N ILE A 88 9.44 -8.86 -6.43
CA ILE A 88 8.63 -7.74 -5.98
C ILE A 88 9.04 -7.43 -4.55
N LYS A 89 9.41 -6.16 -4.30
CA LYS A 89 9.80 -5.66 -2.99
C LYS A 89 8.88 -4.50 -2.61
N ASP A 90 8.32 -4.58 -1.43
CA ASP A 90 7.63 -3.46 -0.79
C ASP A 90 8.55 -2.88 0.30
N ARG A 91 8.78 -1.57 0.24
CA ARG A 91 9.52 -0.84 1.26
C ARG A 91 8.67 0.30 1.78
N VAL A 92 8.32 0.24 3.06
CA VAL A 92 7.49 1.26 3.71
C VAL A 92 8.30 2.01 4.75
N ILE A 93 8.31 3.33 4.62
CA ILE A 93 8.83 4.26 5.63
C ILE A 93 7.64 5.02 6.19
N TYR A 94 7.39 4.91 7.47
CA TYR A 94 6.23 5.53 8.08
C TYR A 94 6.53 6.12 9.46
N ARG A 95 5.71 7.10 9.84
CA ARG A 95 5.72 7.73 11.17
C ARG A 95 4.31 7.80 11.70
N VAL A 96 4.16 7.38 12.95
CA VAL A 96 2.88 7.46 13.67
C VAL A 96 2.78 8.82 14.33
N PRO A 97 1.61 9.51 14.29
CA PRO A 97 1.40 10.76 15.00
C PRO A 97 1.31 10.55 16.51
N LEU A 98 1.15 11.65 17.28
CA LEU A 98 0.91 11.66 18.72
C LEU A 98 2.13 11.30 19.62
N GLY A 99 3.36 11.47 19.14
CA GLY A 99 4.58 11.39 19.94
C GLY A 99 4.71 10.08 20.74
N ILE A 100 4.83 10.19 22.07
CA ILE A 100 5.01 9.03 22.97
C ILE A 100 3.79 8.09 22.93
N ILE A 101 2.57 8.63 22.95
CA ILE A 101 1.33 7.86 22.86
C ILE A 101 1.29 7.09 21.54
N GLY A 102 1.63 7.73 20.43
CA GLY A 102 1.73 7.10 19.13
C GLY A 102 2.74 5.96 19.10
N ARG A 103 3.89 6.11 19.76
CA ARG A 103 4.90 5.04 19.86
C ARG A 103 4.40 3.82 20.64
N ILE A 104 3.63 4.03 21.71
CA ILE A 104 3.04 2.93 22.48
C ILE A 104 2.00 2.19 21.65
N VAL A 105 1.09 2.90 20.98
CA VAL A 105 0.07 2.33 20.10
C VAL A 105 0.73 1.59 18.92
N HIS A 106 1.79 2.17 18.34
CA HIS A 106 2.56 1.51 17.29
C HIS A 106 3.14 0.17 17.76
N ARG A 107 3.79 0.15 18.91
CA ARG A 107 4.42 -1.06 19.48
C ARG A 107 3.40 -2.17 19.74
N LEU A 108 2.22 -1.81 20.26
CA LEU A 108 1.21 -2.78 20.68
C LEU A 108 0.31 -3.26 19.53
N PHE A 109 -0.04 -2.37 18.59
CA PHE A 109 -1.09 -2.64 17.60
C PHE A 109 -0.66 -2.41 16.14
N ILE A 110 -0.11 -1.24 15.80
CA ILE A 110 0.10 -0.81 14.41
C ILE A 110 1.10 -1.73 13.71
N ARG A 111 2.21 -2.03 14.33
CA ARG A 111 3.24 -2.92 13.76
C ARG A 111 2.66 -4.31 13.43
N LYS A 112 1.87 -4.87 14.32
CA LYS A 112 1.24 -6.18 14.11
C LYS A 112 0.23 -6.12 12.96
N THR A 113 -0.56 -5.05 12.89
CA THR A 113 -1.54 -4.85 11.82
C THR A 113 -0.84 -4.71 10.47
N LEU A 114 0.22 -3.92 10.36
CA LEU A 114 1.01 -3.78 9.13
C LEU A 114 1.63 -5.11 8.69
N LEU A 115 2.22 -5.87 9.59
CA LEU A 115 2.75 -7.20 9.28
C LEU A 115 1.67 -8.14 8.75
N ARG A 116 0.46 -8.10 9.30
CA ARG A 116 -0.68 -8.90 8.80
C ARG A 116 -1.08 -8.48 7.38
N VAL A 117 -1.16 -7.18 7.10
CA VAL A 117 -1.49 -6.64 5.77
C VAL A 117 -0.46 -7.08 4.73
N PHE A 118 0.82 -6.88 5.00
CA PHE A 118 1.89 -7.23 4.05
C PHE A 118 2.07 -8.75 3.89
N ASN A 119 1.86 -9.54 4.92
CA ASN A 119 1.83 -11.00 4.80
C ASN A 119 0.66 -11.49 3.95
N PHE A 120 -0.52 -10.90 4.11
CA PHE A 120 -1.68 -11.18 3.24
C PHE A 120 -1.37 -10.83 1.79
N ARG A 121 -0.87 -9.63 1.53
CA ARG A 121 -0.45 -9.18 0.20
C ARG A 121 0.55 -10.14 -0.44
N ARG A 122 1.57 -10.55 0.30
CA ARG A 122 2.56 -11.54 -0.16
C ARG A 122 1.90 -12.86 -0.58
N LYS A 123 0.98 -13.38 0.24
CA LYS A 123 0.27 -14.63 -0.07
C LYS A 123 -0.54 -14.52 -1.36
N VAL A 124 -1.27 -13.42 -1.55
CA VAL A 124 -2.08 -13.17 -2.76
C VAL A 124 -1.19 -13.10 -4.00
N ILE A 125 -0.08 -12.39 -3.93
CA ILE A 125 0.87 -12.27 -5.05
C ILE A 125 1.46 -13.63 -5.39
N LEU A 126 1.94 -14.38 -4.42
CA LEU A 126 2.52 -15.72 -4.64
C LEU A 126 1.51 -16.69 -5.23
N ALA A 127 0.27 -16.70 -4.73
CA ALA A 127 -0.79 -17.56 -5.27
C ALA A 127 -1.16 -17.23 -6.71
N ARG A 128 -1.00 -15.96 -7.13
CA ARG A 128 -1.37 -15.53 -8.48
C ARG A 128 -0.26 -15.75 -9.51
N PHE A 129 1.00 -15.67 -9.13
CA PHE A 129 2.13 -15.68 -10.06
C PHE A 129 2.99 -16.95 -10.01
N ASN A 130 2.76 -17.84 -9.05
CA ASN A 130 3.43 -19.15 -8.98
C ASN A 130 2.56 -20.31 -9.50
N GLN A 131 1.59 -20.02 -10.38
CA GLN A 131 0.80 -21.04 -11.08
C GLN A 131 1.42 -21.41 -12.40
#